data_cfbb98a2c40e8615021c103946dac8a0
#
_entry.id   cfbb98a2c40e8615021c103946dac8a0
#
_cell.length_a   1.000
_cell.length_b   1.000
_cell.length_c   1.000
_cell.angle_alpha   90.00
_cell.angle_beta   90.00
_cell.angle_gamma   90.00
#
_symmetry.space_group_name_H-M   'P 1'
#
loop_
_entity.id
_entity.type
_entity.pdbx_description
1 polymer ?
#
loop_
_entity_poly.entity_id
_entity_poly.type
_entity_poly.pdbx_seq_one_letter_code
_entity_poly.pdbx_strand_id
1 'polypeptide(L)'
;ADFDGDQMAVHVPLSLEAQLEARVLMMSTNNILSPANGKPIIVPSQDIILGLYYLSMEREGEKGEGMAFADIQEILLALDNGSVSLHAKVKARVSTFDEVGQPVTRVMDTTPGRARLADLLPNNPNVTFSLVNKLMTKKEVSNVIDYIYRHCGQKDTVIFCDRLMGCLLYTSPSPRDGIG
;
A
#
# COMPACT_ATOMS: atom_id res chain seq x y z
N ALA A 1 4.37 20.87 10.10
CA ALA A 1 4.08 22.23 9.62
C ALA A 1 3.10 22.14 8.48
N ASP A 2 2.06 22.94 8.52
CA ASP A 2 1.11 23.09 7.44
C ASP A 2 1.57 24.21 6.50
N PHE A 3 1.16 24.17 5.24
CA PHE A 3 1.53 25.20 4.25
C PHE A 3 0.62 26.44 4.30
N ASP A 4 0.09 26.78 5.47
CA ASP A 4 -0.86 27.86 5.75
C ASP A 4 -0.21 29.13 6.34
N GLY A 5 1.12 29.24 6.25
CA GLY A 5 1.86 30.40 6.74
C GLY A 5 2.75 30.13 7.94
N ASP A 6 2.93 28.87 8.33
CA ASP A 6 3.85 28.49 9.40
C ASP A 6 5.30 28.85 9.07
N GLN A 7 5.99 29.43 10.02
CA GLN A 7 7.42 29.72 9.89
C GLN A 7 8.24 28.60 10.53
N MET A 8 9.23 28.11 9.79
CA MET A 8 10.16 27.09 10.26
C MET A 8 11.59 27.49 10.01
N ALA A 9 12.48 27.16 10.94
CA ALA A 9 13.92 27.33 10.78
C ALA A 9 14.49 26.16 9.97
N VAL A 10 15.40 26.48 9.04
CA VAL A 10 16.16 25.48 8.27
C VAL A 10 17.61 25.52 8.74
N HIS A 11 18.14 24.38 9.14
CA HIS A 11 19.51 24.22 9.61
C HIS A 11 20.28 23.27 8.70
N VAL A 12 21.50 23.67 8.33
CA VAL A 12 22.42 22.84 7.57
C VAL A 12 23.50 22.30 8.51
N PRO A 13 23.68 20.97 8.64
CA PRO A 13 24.73 20.41 9.50
C PRO A 13 26.11 20.75 8.93
N LEU A 14 26.96 21.43 9.73
CA LEU A 14 28.26 21.93 9.28
C LEU A 14 29.42 20.98 9.62
N SER A 15 29.35 20.26 10.76
CA SER A 15 30.37 19.29 11.15
C SER A 15 30.11 17.89 10.60
N LEU A 16 31.15 17.07 10.49
CA LEU A 16 31.01 15.68 10.06
C LEU A 16 30.18 14.86 11.03
N GLU A 17 30.30 15.11 12.32
CA GLU A 17 29.50 14.47 13.36
C GLU A 17 28.01 14.81 13.19
N ALA A 18 27.68 16.09 13.00
CA ALA A 18 26.31 16.54 12.78
C ALA A 18 25.71 15.95 11.49
N GLN A 19 26.52 15.84 10.43
CA GLN A 19 26.07 15.19 9.17
C GLN A 19 25.80 13.70 9.37
N LEU A 20 26.64 13.03 10.16
CA LEU A 20 26.46 11.62 10.49
C LEU A 20 25.21 11.40 11.34
N GLU A 21 24.98 12.21 12.37
CA GLU A 21 23.76 12.18 13.18
C GLU A 21 22.50 12.41 12.34
N ALA A 22 22.51 13.38 11.45
CA ALA A 22 21.39 13.66 10.56
C ALA A 22 21.06 12.43 9.68
N ARG A 23 22.07 11.76 9.13
CA ARG A 23 21.89 10.57 8.29
C ARG A 23 21.43 9.34 9.07
N VAL A 24 22.04 9.08 10.22
CA VAL A 24 21.81 7.83 10.97
C VAL A 24 20.57 7.92 11.85
N LEU A 25 20.37 9.06 12.53
CA LEU A 25 19.33 9.20 13.56
C LEU A 25 18.10 9.97 13.08
N MET A 26 18.25 10.95 12.18
CA MET A 26 17.14 11.85 11.84
C MET A 26 16.39 11.45 10.56
N MET A 27 16.98 10.66 9.67
CA MET A 27 16.27 10.25 8.45
C MET A 27 15.05 9.37 8.79
N SER A 28 13.90 9.73 8.22
CA SER A 28 12.63 9.00 8.42
C SER A 28 12.72 7.54 7.98
N THR A 29 13.51 7.25 6.94
CA THR A 29 13.75 5.88 6.46
C THR A 29 14.43 4.99 7.50
N ASN A 30 15.13 5.56 8.48
CA ASN A 30 15.78 4.83 9.57
C ASN A 30 14.89 4.73 10.83
N ASN A 31 13.76 5.44 10.85
CA ASN A 31 12.86 5.51 12.00
C ASN A 31 11.47 4.94 11.65
N ILE A 32 11.41 3.67 11.30
CA ILE A 32 10.17 3.00 10.88
C ILE A 32 9.29 2.66 12.08
N LEU A 33 9.90 2.17 13.16
CA LEU A 33 9.18 1.78 14.38
C LEU A 33 9.35 2.83 15.50
N SER A 34 8.27 3.05 16.24
CA SER A 34 8.31 3.88 17.43
C SER A 34 9.10 3.22 18.56
N PRO A 35 10.09 3.91 19.17
CA PRO A 35 10.80 3.37 20.32
C PRO A 35 9.90 3.22 21.57
N ALA A 36 8.76 3.93 21.62
CA ALA A 36 7.84 3.89 22.75
C ALA A 36 7.02 2.59 22.82
N ASN A 37 6.61 2.04 21.67
CA ASN A 37 5.68 0.90 21.62
C ASN A 37 5.99 -0.13 20.53
N GLY A 38 7.05 0.06 19.74
CA GLY A 38 7.44 -0.84 18.66
C GLY A 38 6.47 -0.90 17.47
N LYS A 39 5.52 0.03 17.37
CA LYS A 39 4.58 0.10 16.24
C LYS A 39 5.14 0.98 15.12
N PRO A 40 4.76 0.74 13.85
CA PRO A 40 5.17 1.60 12.76
C PRO A 40 4.75 3.07 12.97
N ILE A 41 5.69 3.99 12.74
CA ILE A 41 5.44 5.44 12.73
C ILE A 41 5.05 5.90 11.33
N ILE A 42 5.72 5.37 10.31
CA ILE A 42 5.47 5.69 8.91
C ILE A 42 4.21 4.97 8.41
N VAL A 43 3.07 5.37 8.94
CA VAL A 43 1.76 4.87 8.53
C VAL A 43 1.06 5.98 7.76
N PRO A 44 0.47 5.69 6.60
CA PRO A 44 -0.35 6.66 5.88
C PRO A 44 -1.43 7.26 6.79
N SER A 45 -1.78 8.51 6.56
CA SER A 45 -2.77 9.24 7.34
C SER A 45 -3.73 10.01 6.45
N GLN A 46 -4.79 10.55 7.03
CA GLN A 46 -5.76 11.44 6.37
C GLN A 46 -6.26 10.88 5.03
N ASP A 47 -6.08 11.63 3.95
CA ASP A 47 -6.62 11.33 2.62
C ASP A 47 -6.06 10.03 2.02
N ILE A 48 -4.82 9.68 2.36
CA ILE A 48 -4.21 8.42 1.91
C ILE A 48 -4.95 7.21 2.49
N ILE A 49 -5.32 7.25 3.76
CA ILE A 49 -6.14 6.18 4.39
C ILE A 49 -7.52 6.12 3.76
N LEU A 50 -8.14 7.28 3.50
CA LEU A 50 -9.44 7.33 2.84
C LEU A 50 -9.36 6.74 1.42
N GLY A 51 -8.31 7.07 0.68
CA GLY A 51 -8.06 6.51 -0.65
C GLY A 51 -7.86 4.99 -0.63
N LEU A 52 -7.10 4.45 0.34
CA LEU A 52 -6.91 3.00 0.51
C LEU A 52 -8.21 2.29 0.88
N TYR A 53 -8.99 2.88 1.77
CA TYR A 53 -10.30 2.38 2.13
C TYR A 53 -11.21 2.32 0.90
N TYR A 54 -11.31 3.40 0.13
CA TYR A 54 -12.09 3.45 -1.09
C TYR A 54 -11.61 2.42 -2.13
N LEU A 55 -10.31 2.34 -2.38
CA LEU A 55 -9.71 1.39 -3.33
C LEU A 55 -10.01 -0.07 -2.98
N SER A 56 -10.02 -0.41 -1.70
CA SER A 56 -10.25 -1.79 -1.20
C SER A 56 -11.72 -2.14 -0.97
N MET A 57 -12.63 -1.20 -1.21
CA MET A 57 -14.06 -1.39 -1.03
C MET A 57 -14.62 -2.38 -2.07
N GLU A 58 -15.63 -3.14 -1.68
CA GLU A 58 -16.39 -4.04 -2.54
C GLU A 58 -17.81 -3.51 -2.68
N ARG A 59 -18.36 -3.55 -3.89
CA ARG A 59 -19.75 -3.18 -4.18
C ARG A 59 -20.40 -4.26 -5.04
N GLU A 60 -21.66 -4.54 -4.75
CA GLU A 60 -22.49 -5.44 -5.55
C GLU A 60 -23.10 -4.69 -6.74
N GLY A 61 -23.38 -5.41 -7.83
CA GLY A 61 -23.99 -4.85 -9.03
C GLY A 61 -23.07 -4.03 -9.91
N GLU A 62 -21.76 -4.08 -9.69
CA GLU A 62 -20.77 -3.34 -10.47
C GLU A 62 -20.44 -4.05 -11.80
N LYS A 63 -20.02 -3.27 -12.80
CA LYS A 63 -19.62 -3.78 -14.11
C LYS A 63 -18.51 -4.82 -14.00
N GLY A 64 -18.72 -6.01 -14.56
CA GLY A 64 -17.74 -7.10 -14.55
C GLY A 64 -17.82 -8.01 -13.33
N GLU A 65 -18.86 -7.87 -12.49
CA GLU A 65 -19.06 -8.76 -11.35
C GLU A 65 -19.14 -10.22 -11.77
N GLY A 66 -18.48 -11.10 -11.01
CA GLY A 66 -18.46 -12.53 -11.26
C GLY A 66 -17.47 -13.00 -12.33
N MET A 67 -16.79 -12.10 -13.01
CA MET A 67 -15.75 -12.47 -13.97
C MET A 67 -14.59 -13.20 -13.29
N ALA A 68 -13.98 -14.15 -14.02
CA ALA A 68 -12.84 -14.92 -13.54
C ALA A 68 -11.60 -14.60 -14.39
N PHE A 69 -10.49 -14.37 -13.73
CA PHE A 69 -9.22 -13.98 -14.32
C PHE A 69 -8.11 -14.99 -14.01
N ALA A 70 -7.20 -15.16 -14.95
CA ALA A 70 -6.10 -16.10 -14.82
C ALA A 70 -5.02 -15.63 -13.84
N ASP A 71 -4.84 -14.32 -13.71
CA ASP A 71 -3.90 -13.70 -12.78
C ASP A 71 -4.29 -12.26 -12.41
N ILE A 72 -3.49 -11.63 -11.56
CA ILE A 72 -3.68 -10.23 -11.13
C ILE A 72 -3.45 -9.25 -12.28
N GLN A 73 -2.52 -9.52 -13.18
CA GLN A 73 -2.18 -8.63 -14.29
C GLN A 73 -3.33 -8.55 -15.29
N GLU A 74 -4.01 -9.65 -15.52
CA GLU A 74 -5.21 -9.69 -16.39
C GLU A 74 -6.34 -8.83 -15.78
N ILE A 75 -6.51 -8.82 -14.45
CA ILE A 75 -7.47 -7.94 -13.77
C ILE A 75 -7.11 -6.48 -14.01
N LEU A 76 -5.83 -6.11 -13.85
CA LEU A 76 -5.38 -4.73 -14.03
C LEU A 76 -5.57 -4.27 -15.47
N LEU A 77 -5.28 -5.13 -16.45
CA LEU A 77 -5.54 -4.85 -17.86
C LEU A 77 -7.03 -4.67 -18.15
N ALA A 78 -7.89 -5.50 -17.56
CA ALA A 78 -9.34 -5.39 -17.69
C ALA A 78 -9.89 -4.11 -17.06
N LEU A 79 -9.30 -3.68 -15.94
CA LEU A 79 -9.60 -2.41 -15.28
C LEU A 79 -9.21 -1.22 -16.16
N ASP A 80 -8.01 -1.21 -16.72
CA ASP A 80 -7.49 -0.15 -17.58
C ASP A 80 -8.31 -0.02 -18.88
N ASN A 81 -8.79 -1.15 -19.42
CA ASN A 81 -9.70 -1.19 -20.57
C ASN A 81 -11.16 -0.84 -20.20
N GLY A 82 -11.46 -0.60 -18.94
CA GLY A 82 -12.81 -0.30 -18.48
C GLY A 82 -13.81 -1.48 -18.62
N SER A 83 -13.31 -2.70 -18.75
CA SER A 83 -14.15 -3.91 -18.82
C SER A 83 -14.71 -4.31 -17.45
N VAL A 84 -14.01 -3.97 -16.39
CA VAL A 84 -14.37 -4.23 -14.99
C VAL A 84 -14.30 -2.95 -14.19
N SER A 85 -15.24 -2.75 -13.26
CA SER A 85 -15.22 -1.64 -12.31
C SER A 85 -14.24 -1.91 -11.16
N LEU A 86 -13.70 -0.84 -10.56
CA LEU A 86 -12.73 -0.89 -9.46
C LEU A 86 -13.21 -1.71 -8.26
N HIS A 87 -14.52 -1.69 -7.98
CA HIS A 87 -15.14 -2.29 -6.79
C HIS A 87 -15.88 -3.60 -7.10
N ALA A 88 -15.87 -4.06 -8.35
CA ALA A 88 -16.56 -5.27 -8.76
C ALA A 88 -15.97 -6.51 -8.08
N LYS A 89 -16.82 -7.41 -7.62
CA LYS A 89 -16.40 -8.70 -7.08
C LYS A 89 -16.03 -9.65 -8.21
N VAL A 90 -14.77 -10.03 -8.27
CA VAL A 90 -14.21 -10.89 -9.31
C VAL A 90 -13.46 -12.08 -8.71
N LYS A 91 -13.23 -13.11 -9.49
CA LYS A 91 -12.42 -14.26 -9.10
C LYS A 91 -11.05 -14.19 -9.77
N ALA A 92 -10.01 -14.34 -8.99
CA ALA A 92 -8.65 -14.36 -9.49
C ALA A 92 -7.92 -15.64 -9.09
N ARG A 93 -7.12 -16.16 -10.01
CA ARG A 93 -6.14 -17.19 -9.69
C ARG A 93 -4.90 -16.48 -9.17
N VAL A 94 -4.56 -16.73 -7.90
CA VAL A 94 -3.43 -16.09 -7.22
C VAL A 94 -2.43 -17.16 -6.79
N SER A 95 -1.17 -16.94 -7.13
CA SER A 95 -0.07 -17.73 -6.58
C SER A 95 0.22 -17.26 -5.16
N THR A 96 0.14 -18.17 -4.23
CA THR A 96 0.42 -17.96 -2.80
C THR A 96 1.33 -19.07 -2.31
N PHE A 97 1.77 -18.99 -1.07
CA PHE A 97 2.55 -20.04 -0.44
C PHE A 97 1.68 -20.75 0.61
N ASP A 98 1.84 -22.05 0.75
CA ASP A 98 1.22 -22.83 1.81
C ASP A 98 2.01 -22.69 3.13
N GLU A 99 1.55 -23.36 4.18
CA GLU A 99 2.18 -23.35 5.50
C GLU A 99 3.60 -23.94 5.50
N VAL A 100 3.96 -24.68 4.48
CA VAL A 100 5.27 -25.33 4.28
C VAL A 100 6.18 -24.49 3.37
N GLY A 101 5.67 -23.35 2.85
CA GLY A 101 6.42 -22.49 1.94
C GLY A 101 6.44 -22.97 0.48
N GLN A 102 5.58 -23.91 0.09
CA GLN A 102 5.46 -24.36 -1.28
C GLN A 102 4.52 -23.43 -2.07
N PRO A 103 4.85 -23.11 -3.33
CA PRO A 103 3.97 -22.27 -4.15
C PRO A 103 2.69 -23.04 -4.51
N VAL A 104 1.57 -22.49 -4.13
CA VAL A 104 0.24 -23.04 -4.42
C VAL A 104 -0.60 -21.99 -5.12
N THR A 105 -1.30 -22.41 -6.16
CA THR A 105 -2.23 -21.55 -6.89
C THR A 105 -3.65 -21.77 -6.37
N ARG A 106 -4.30 -20.70 -5.94
CA ARG A 106 -5.69 -20.73 -5.43
C ARG A 106 -6.54 -19.72 -6.19
N VAL A 107 -7.81 -20.07 -6.39
CA VAL A 107 -8.81 -19.12 -6.86
C VAL A 107 -9.40 -18.40 -5.65
N MET A 108 -9.34 -17.08 -5.64
CA MET A 108 -9.82 -16.24 -4.54
C MET A 108 -10.79 -15.18 -5.05
N ASP A 109 -11.80 -14.87 -4.25
CA ASP A 109 -12.65 -13.72 -4.51
C ASP A 109 -11.89 -12.44 -4.12
N THR A 110 -11.94 -11.44 -4.99
CA THR A 110 -11.23 -10.17 -4.81
C THR A 110 -11.93 -9.04 -5.57
N THR A 111 -11.34 -7.86 -5.54
CA THR A 111 -11.73 -6.72 -6.39
C THR A 111 -10.53 -6.20 -7.17
N PRO A 112 -10.72 -5.53 -8.33
CA PRO A 112 -9.62 -4.91 -9.07
C PRO A 112 -8.80 -3.93 -8.23
N GLY A 113 -9.44 -3.20 -7.31
CA GLY A 113 -8.75 -2.30 -6.38
C GLY A 113 -7.82 -3.05 -5.43
N ARG A 114 -8.23 -4.21 -4.88
CA ARG A 114 -7.36 -5.05 -4.03
C ARG A 114 -6.25 -5.71 -4.84
N ALA A 115 -6.53 -6.10 -6.09
CA ALA A 115 -5.52 -6.62 -7.01
C ALA A 115 -4.41 -5.58 -7.27
N ARG A 116 -4.77 -4.30 -7.41
CA ARG A 116 -3.81 -3.20 -7.55
C ARG A 116 -2.93 -3.03 -6.32
N LEU A 117 -3.47 -3.20 -5.11
CA LEU A 117 -2.68 -3.20 -3.88
C LEU A 117 -1.73 -4.40 -3.80
N ALA A 118 -2.14 -5.54 -4.33
CA ALA A 118 -1.30 -6.74 -4.36
C ALA A 118 -0.04 -6.58 -5.22
N ASP A 119 -0.14 -5.84 -6.33
CA ASP A 119 1.00 -5.55 -7.22
C ASP A 119 2.10 -4.70 -6.54
N LEU A 120 1.76 -4.02 -5.44
CA LEU A 120 2.69 -3.22 -4.66
C LEU A 120 3.49 -4.03 -3.63
N LEU A 121 3.03 -5.24 -3.29
CA LEU A 121 3.65 -6.06 -2.26
C LEU A 121 5.08 -6.48 -2.63
N PRO A 122 5.99 -6.54 -1.66
CA PRO A 122 7.32 -7.08 -1.90
C PRO A 122 7.26 -8.58 -2.25
N ASN A 123 8.15 -9.00 -3.14
CA ASN A 123 8.24 -10.41 -3.53
C ASN A 123 8.96 -11.22 -2.44
N ASN A 124 8.18 -11.69 -1.45
CA ASN A 124 8.67 -12.50 -0.33
C ASN A 124 7.66 -13.63 -0.06
N PRO A 125 8.12 -14.86 0.17
CA PRO A 125 7.24 -16.01 0.43
C PRO A 125 6.25 -15.82 1.60
N ASN A 126 6.65 -15.04 2.60
CA ASN A 126 5.80 -14.76 3.75
C ASN A 126 4.75 -13.67 3.49
N VAL A 127 4.92 -12.86 2.43
CA VAL A 127 4.01 -11.77 2.08
C VAL A 127 3.02 -12.25 1.04
N THR A 128 1.84 -12.65 1.49
CA THR A 128 0.81 -13.23 0.63
C THR A 128 -0.27 -12.23 0.26
N PHE A 129 -0.98 -12.49 -0.83
CA PHE A 129 -2.11 -11.70 -1.30
C PHE A 129 -3.19 -11.49 -0.24
N SER A 130 -3.40 -12.46 0.64
CA SER A 130 -4.41 -12.38 1.71
C SER A 130 -4.22 -11.21 2.67
N LEU A 131 -3.00 -10.66 2.78
CA LEU A 131 -2.72 -9.49 3.61
C LEU A 131 -3.46 -8.24 3.15
N VAL A 132 -3.66 -8.08 1.84
CA VAL A 132 -4.32 -6.92 1.23
C VAL A 132 -5.70 -7.23 0.66
N ASN A 133 -6.10 -8.51 0.60
CA ASN A 133 -7.41 -8.92 0.10
C ASN A 133 -8.53 -8.75 1.13
N LYS A 134 -8.61 -7.56 1.71
CA LYS A 134 -9.61 -7.16 2.70
C LYS A 134 -9.81 -5.64 2.66
N LEU A 135 -10.82 -5.17 3.37
CA LEU A 135 -11.05 -3.74 3.52
C LEU A 135 -9.90 -3.09 4.30
N MET A 136 -9.21 -2.13 3.68
CA MET A 136 -8.03 -1.50 4.24
C MET A 136 -8.40 -0.31 5.15
N THR A 137 -8.65 -0.61 6.41
CA THR A 137 -8.80 0.39 7.46
C THR A 137 -7.42 0.87 7.95
N LYS A 138 -7.36 1.99 8.68
CA LYS A 138 -6.11 2.50 9.28
C LYS A 138 -5.36 1.43 10.09
N LYS A 139 -6.10 0.61 10.85
CA LYS A 139 -5.53 -0.48 11.65
C LYS A 139 -4.94 -1.57 10.76
N GLU A 140 -5.65 -1.96 9.71
CA GLU A 140 -5.19 -2.99 8.78
C GLU A 140 -3.97 -2.55 7.99
N VAL A 141 -3.92 -1.29 7.53
CA VAL A 141 -2.73 -0.72 6.88
C VAL A 141 -1.52 -0.76 7.82
N SER A 142 -1.70 -0.35 9.09
CA SER A 142 -0.63 -0.42 10.08
C SER A 142 -0.14 -1.85 10.32
N ASN A 143 -1.06 -2.82 10.38
CA ASN A 143 -0.73 -4.23 10.53
C ASN A 143 0.05 -4.78 9.33
N VAL A 144 -0.33 -4.40 8.11
CA VAL A 144 0.39 -4.81 6.89
C VAL A 144 1.81 -4.25 6.88
N ILE A 145 1.99 -2.98 7.23
CA ILE A 145 3.32 -2.35 7.30
C ILE A 145 4.18 -3.03 8.37
N ASP A 146 3.64 -3.30 9.57
CA ASP A 146 4.37 -4.03 10.63
C ASP A 146 4.75 -5.44 10.17
N TYR A 147 3.84 -6.13 9.49
CA TYR A 147 4.09 -7.48 8.96
C TYR A 147 5.21 -7.48 7.92
N ILE A 148 5.17 -6.56 6.97
CA ILE A 148 6.22 -6.43 5.94
C ILE A 148 7.56 -6.08 6.59
N TYR A 149 7.58 -5.19 7.57
CA TYR A 149 8.81 -4.83 8.28
C TYR A 149 9.47 -6.04 8.95
N ARG A 150 8.66 -6.88 9.61
CA ARG A 150 9.17 -8.07 10.34
C ARG A 150 9.69 -9.16 9.42
N HIS A 151 9.13 -9.30 8.21
CA HIS A 151 9.47 -10.39 7.30
C HIS A 151 10.41 -9.99 6.16
N CYS A 152 10.37 -8.72 5.72
CA CYS A 152 11.14 -8.23 4.59
C CYS A 152 12.22 -7.20 5.01
N GLY A 153 12.14 -6.67 6.23
CA GLY A 153 13.09 -5.69 6.75
C GLY A 153 12.80 -4.26 6.32
N GLN A 154 13.69 -3.37 6.71
CA GLN A 154 13.53 -1.92 6.60
C GLN A 154 13.39 -1.43 5.16
N LYS A 155 14.29 -1.88 4.27
CA LYS A 155 14.37 -1.39 2.89
C LYS A 155 13.09 -1.65 2.11
N ASP A 156 12.60 -2.88 2.17
CA ASP A 156 11.39 -3.29 1.42
C ASP A 156 10.14 -2.63 1.98
N THR A 157 10.11 -2.38 3.30
CA THR A 157 9.01 -1.62 3.93
C THR A 157 8.95 -0.19 3.44
N VAL A 158 10.08 0.50 3.34
CA VAL A 158 10.13 1.87 2.80
C VAL A 158 9.67 1.90 1.35
N ILE A 159 10.19 0.98 0.51
CA ILE A 159 9.79 0.87 -0.89
C ILE A 159 8.29 0.59 -1.02
N PHE A 160 7.75 -0.29 -0.19
CA PHE A 160 6.31 -0.57 -0.17
C PHE A 160 5.49 0.68 0.19
N CYS A 161 5.88 1.41 1.23
CA CYS A 161 5.19 2.64 1.65
C CYS A 161 5.23 3.71 0.56
N ASP A 162 6.37 3.89 -0.12
CA ASP A 162 6.51 4.83 -1.23
C ASP A 162 5.64 4.45 -2.43
N ARG A 163 5.61 3.17 -2.80
CA ARG A 163 4.75 2.65 -3.88
C ARG A 163 3.27 2.81 -3.53
N LEU A 164 2.90 2.54 -2.27
CA LEU A 164 1.54 2.69 -1.79
C LEU A 164 1.06 4.14 -1.92
N MET A 165 1.88 5.09 -1.51
CA MET A 165 1.61 6.52 -1.65
C MET A 165 1.52 6.94 -3.12
N GLY A 166 2.46 6.51 -3.95
CA GLY A 166 2.46 6.78 -5.39
C GLY A 166 1.22 6.24 -6.09
N CYS A 167 0.79 5.01 -5.79
CA CYS A 167 -0.42 4.42 -6.34
C CYS A 167 -1.66 5.27 -6.07
N LEU A 168 -1.81 5.80 -4.87
CA LEU A 168 -2.97 6.60 -4.48
C LEU A 168 -2.98 8.00 -5.08
N LEU A 169 -1.81 8.62 -5.23
CA LEU A 169 -1.69 9.92 -5.89
C LEU A 169 -2.13 9.87 -7.36
N TYR A 170 -1.89 8.76 -8.05
CA TYR A 170 -2.28 8.58 -9.46
C TYR A 170 -3.69 8.03 -9.65
N THR A 171 -4.27 7.37 -8.67
CA THR A 171 -5.58 6.70 -8.80
C THR A 171 -6.74 7.44 -8.16
N SER A 172 -6.47 8.34 -7.22
CA SER A 172 -7.50 9.22 -6.65
C SER A 172 -7.64 10.45 -7.52
N PRO A 173 -8.83 10.73 -8.08
CA PRO A 173 -9.07 12.02 -8.73
C PRO A 173 -8.81 13.12 -7.70
N SER A 174 -7.88 14.02 -8.02
CA SER A 174 -7.60 15.16 -7.16
C SER A 174 -8.89 16.00 -7.01
N PRO A 175 -9.24 16.47 -5.82
CA PRO A 175 -10.35 17.42 -5.64
C PRO A 175 -10.17 18.68 -6.49
N ARG A 176 -8.97 18.96 -6.99
CA ARG A 176 -8.65 20.07 -7.89
C ARG A 176 -9.01 19.78 -9.35
N ASP A 177 -9.11 18.52 -9.76
CA ASP A 177 -9.42 18.15 -11.16
C ASP A 177 -10.92 18.20 -11.48
N GLY A 178 -11.77 18.46 -10.47
CA GLY A 178 -13.24 18.59 -10.60
C GLY A 178 -13.74 20.03 -10.78
N ILE A 179 -12.85 21.02 -10.91
CA ILE A 179 -13.19 22.43 -11.14
C ILE A 179 -12.61 22.85 -12.51
N GLY A 180 -13.21 22.36 -13.53
CA GLY A 180 -12.99 22.74 -14.92
C GLY A 180 -14.31 22.88 -15.63
#